data_1d2f9d6e8b5f9377e818cee71b6e39ea
#
_entry.id   1d2f9d6e8b5f9377e818cee71b6e39ea
#
_cell.length_a   1.000
_cell.length_b   1.000
_cell.length_c   1.000
_cell.angle_alpha   90.00
_cell.angle_beta   90.00
_cell.angle_gamma   90.00
#
_symmetry.space_group_name_H-M   'P 1'
#
loop_
_entity.id
_entity.type
_entity.pdbx_description
1 polymer ?
#
loop_
_entity_poly.entity_id
_entity_poly.type
_entity_poly.pdbx_seq_one_letter_code
_entity_poly.pdbx_strand_id
1 'polypeptide(L)'
;MIPRALGKQAKQLAQWFPVVSITGPRQSGKSTLAKAMFPDYDYVNLENPETRKAAIDDPVGFIRQRPSKLIVDEAQYAPDLFSMIQVASDERSEQGQYVLSGSQNFLLLKRIQQSLAGRVCLVKLLPFSFQEACKADQALTPDTFMLQGGYPRIYDTRMPLNLFFSNYIDTYIERDVSEYLDVRNLADFRRFLTLCALSSGALINYTNIANELGVSPRTVKAWMSILESSYIAFHLIPFYTNARKQVVKTPKL
;
A
#
# COMPACT_ATOMS: atom_id res chain seq x y z
N MET A 1 -14.46 10.76 10.96
CA MET A 1 -13.36 9.85 10.57
C MET A 1 -13.18 8.76 11.62
N ILE A 2 -13.07 7.52 11.23
CA ILE A 2 -12.85 6.39 12.13
C ILE A 2 -11.40 6.39 12.61
N PRO A 3 -11.12 6.39 13.92
CA PRO A 3 -9.76 6.38 14.45
C PRO A 3 -9.03 5.09 14.06
N ARG A 4 -7.82 5.24 13.50
CA ARG A 4 -6.94 4.12 13.11
C ARG A 4 -5.95 3.81 14.24
N ALA A 5 -5.79 2.54 14.56
CA ALA A 5 -4.81 2.08 15.54
C ALA A 5 -3.38 2.53 15.18
N LEU A 6 -3.08 2.47 13.87
CA LEU A 6 -1.79 2.88 13.30
C LEU A 6 -1.45 4.36 13.49
N GLY A 7 -2.46 5.23 13.70
CA GLY A 7 -2.24 6.68 13.83
C GLY A 7 -1.35 7.05 15.01
N LYS A 8 -1.54 6.42 16.17
CA LYS A 8 -0.69 6.62 17.35
C LYS A 8 0.76 6.20 17.07
N GLN A 9 0.94 5.05 16.43
CA GLN A 9 2.26 4.54 16.06
C GLN A 9 2.95 5.47 15.05
N ALA A 10 2.26 5.97 14.03
CA ALA A 10 2.84 6.89 13.06
C ALA A 10 3.35 8.17 13.71
N LYS A 11 2.58 8.77 14.65
CA LYS A 11 3.02 9.94 15.44
C LYS A 11 4.25 9.63 16.31
N GLN A 12 4.29 8.48 16.93
CA GLN A 12 5.42 8.08 17.75
C GLN A 12 6.68 7.85 16.91
N LEU A 13 6.55 7.22 15.74
CA LEU A 13 7.68 7.00 14.83
C LEU A 13 8.23 8.32 14.27
N ALA A 14 7.39 9.33 14.04
CA ALA A 14 7.82 10.66 13.64
C ALA A 14 8.68 11.40 14.69
N GLN A 15 8.73 10.92 15.92
CA GLN A 15 9.65 11.45 16.95
C GLN A 15 11.08 10.89 16.81
N TRP A 16 11.26 9.80 16.07
CA TRP A 16 12.55 9.12 15.93
C TRP A 16 13.11 9.14 14.51
N PHE A 17 12.27 9.37 13.52
CA PHE A 17 12.67 9.38 12.12
C PHE A 17 12.34 10.72 11.46
N PRO A 18 13.24 11.29 10.66
CA PRO A 18 12.94 12.51 9.91
C PRO A 18 11.82 12.31 8.88
N VAL A 19 11.64 11.09 8.38
CA VAL A 19 10.64 10.77 7.36
C VAL A 19 9.75 9.60 7.81
N VAL A 20 8.44 9.75 7.68
CA VAL A 20 7.46 8.69 7.86
C VAL A 20 6.85 8.34 6.51
N SER A 21 6.94 7.10 6.06
CA SER A 21 6.28 6.66 4.82
C SER A 21 5.09 5.77 5.12
N ILE A 22 3.90 6.18 4.67
CA ILE A 22 2.64 5.45 4.84
C ILE A 22 2.31 4.75 3.52
N THR A 23 2.48 3.43 3.51
CA THR A 23 2.15 2.56 2.37
C THR A 23 0.87 1.77 2.63
N GLY A 24 0.29 1.18 1.61
CA GLY A 24 -0.93 0.35 1.75
C GLY A 24 -1.77 0.34 0.48
N PRO A 25 -2.78 -0.53 0.40
CA PRO A 25 -3.61 -0.64 -0.79
C PRO A 25 -4.34 0.67 -1.13
N ARG A 26 -4.77 0.79 -2.37
CA ARG A 26 -5.65 1.91 -2.76
C ARG A 26 -6.89 1.93 -1.88
N GLN A 27 -7.44 3.12 -1.64
CA GLN A 27 -8.64 3.33 -0.81
C GLN A 27 -8.53 2.84 0.66
N SER A 28 -7.34 2.55 1.20
CA SER A 28 -7.17 2.22 2.62
C SER A 28 -7.23 3.44 3.56
N GLY A 29 -7.26 4.66 3.00
CA GLY A 29 -7.36 5.90 3.78
C GLY A 29 -6.00 6.53 4.16
N LYS A 30 -4.92 6.30 3.39
CA LYS A 30 -3.57 6.84 3.65
C LYS A 30 -3.54 8.35 3.77
N SER A 31 -4.04 9.06 2.75
CA SER A 31 -4.08 10.54 2.73
C SER A 31 -4.92 11.11 3.88
N THR A 32 -6.04 10.47 4.19
CA THR A 32 -6.91 10.82 5.32
C THR A 32 -6.18 10.66 6.65
N LEU A 33 -5.46 9.55 6.82
CA LEU A 33 -4.67 9.29 8.03
C LEU A 33 -3.54 10.30 8.16
N ALA A 34 -2.78 10.55 7.08
CA ALA A 34 -1.66 11.50 7.10
C ALA A 34 -2.12 12.89 7.54
N LYS A 35 -3.17 13.44 6.92
CA LYS A 35 -3.75 14.75 7.28
C LYS A 35 -4.24 14.80 8.72
N ALA A 36 -4.89 13.75 9.20
CA ALA A 36 -5.42 13.71 10.55
C ALA A 36 -4.33 13.58 11.63
N MET A 37 -3.25 12.89 11.32
CA MET A 37 -2.14 12.70 12.27
C MET A 37 -1.19 13.90 12.30
N PHE A 38 -1.06 14.62 11.20
CA PHE A 38 -0.15 15.74 11.02
C PHE A 38 -0.89 16.99 10.49
N PRO A 39 -1.84 17.53 11.28
CA PRO A 39 -2.71 18.65 10.84
C PRO A 39 -1.95 19.96 10.58
N ASP A 40 -0.77 20.12 11.20
CA ASP A 40 0.08 21.31 11.07
C ASP A 40 1.08 21.20 9.90
N TYR A 41 1.00 20.13 9.09
CA TYR A 41 1.86 19.94 7.94
C TYR A 41 1.19 20.45 6.67
N ASP A 42 1.96 21.10 5.82
CA ASP A 42 1.55 21.39 4.45
C ASP A 42 1.25 20.08 3.70
N TYR A 43 0.24 20.09 2.83
CA TYR A 43 -0.16 18.93 2.08
C TYR A 43 -0.05 19.17 0.58
N VAL A 44 0.68 18.34 -0.10
CA VAL A 44 0.76 18.32 -1.57
C VAL A 44 0.36 16.95 -2.10
N ASN A 45 -0.44 16.93 -3.18
CA ASN A 45 -0.85 15.71 -3.87
C ASN A 45 -0.25 15.70 -5.28
N LEU A 46 0.61 14.74 -5.55
CA LEU A 46 1.28 14.57 -6.84
C LEU A 46 0.41 13.84 -7.90
N GLU A 47 -0.83 13.45 -7.56
CA GLU A 47 -1.82 13.14 -8.60
C GLU A 47 -2.22 14.37 -9.40
N ASN A 48 -2.20 15.57 -8.79
CA ASN A 48 -2.43 16.83 -9.49
C ASN A 48 -1.29 17.07 -10.50
N PRO A 49 -1.61 17.20 -11.81
CA PRO A 49 -0.59 17.33 -12.85
C PRO A 49 0.29 18.58 -12.70
N GLU A 50 -0.25 19.71 -12.27
CA GLU A 50 0.48 20.96 -12.07
C GLU A 50 1.49 20.84 -10.93
N THR A 51 1.03 20.34 -9.78
CA THR A 51 1.90 20.11 -8.62
C THR A 51 2.97 19.09 -8.93
N ARG A 52 2.61 18.01 -9.62
CA ARG A 52 3.56 16.97 -10.06
C ARG A 52 4.60 17.54 -11.02
N LYS A 53 4.18 18.34 -12.01
CA LYS A 53 5.09 18.98 -12.96
C LYS A 53 6.08 19.88 -12.21
N ALA A 54 5.62 20.74 -11.31
CA ALA A 54 6.50 21.60 -10.52
C ALA A 54 7.53 20.79 -9.70
N ALA A 55 7.10 19.66 -9.11
CA ALA A 55 7.97 18.78 -8.34
C ALA A 55 9.01 18.03 -9.19
N ILE A 56 8.71 17.76 -10.47
CA ILE A 56 9.61 17.09 -11.42
C ILE A 56 10.59 18.11 -12.04
N ASP A 57 10.09 19.28 -12.46
CA ASP A 57 10.88 20.28 -13.18
C ASP A 57 11.92 20.95 -12.26
N ASP A 58 11.56 21.22 -11.00
CA ASP A 58 12.47 21.81 -10.00
C ASP A 58 12.30 21.17 -8.62
N PRO A 59 12.80 19.95 -8.39
CA PRO A 59 12.68 19.27 -7.11
C PRO A 59 13.42 20.01 -5.98
N VAL A 60 14.47 20.74 -6.30
CA VAL A 60 15.25 21.53 -5.32
C VAL A 60 14.44 22.70 -4.82
N GLY A 61 13.92 23.54 -5.73
CA GLY A 61 13.06 24.68 -5.37
C GLY A 61 11.78 24.23 -4.69
N PHE A 62 11.18 23.11 -5.14
CA PHE A 62 9.98 22.55 -4.54
C PHE A 62 10.16 22.22 -3.05
N ILE A 63 11.27 21.59 -2.66
CA ILE A 63 11.57 21.27 -1.25
C ILE A 63 12.04 22.51 -0.48
N ARG A 64 12.81 23.41 -1.10
CA ARG A 64 13.25 24.65 -0.43
C ARG A 64 12.08 25.56 -0.04
N GLN A 65 11.04 25.63 -0.85
CA GLN A 65 9.82 26.39 -0.53
C GLN A 65 8.98 25.74 0.58
N ARG A 66 9.19 24.45 0.85
CA ARG A 66 8.47 23.63 1.84
C ARG A 66 9.47 22.90 2.73
N PRO A 67 10.22 23.63 3.53
CA PRO A 67 11.43 23.10 4.14
C PRO A 67 11.22 21.99 5.17
N SER A 68 10.08 21.95 5.85
CA SER A 68 9.75 20.93 6.83
C SER A 68 8.23 20.83 7.00
N LYS A 69 7.77 19.84 7.77
CA LYS A 69 6.33 19.62 8.03
C LYS A 69 5.52 19.51 6.74
N LEU A 70 5.96 18.64 5.83
CA LEU A 70 5.34 18.44 4.53
C LEU A 70 4.82 17.01 4.38
N ILE A 71 3.54 16.87 3.98
CA ILE A 71 2.95 15.62 3.50
C ILE A 71 3.02 15.61 1.98
N VAL A 72 3.71 14.62 1.41
CA VAL A 72 3.74 14.38 -0.04
C VAL A 72 2.93 13.12 -0.33
N ASP A 73 1.75 13.31 -0.90
CA ASP A 73 0.86 12.21 -1.29
C ASP A 73 1.14 11.75 -2.71
N GLU A 74 1.08 10.42 -2.93
CA GLU A 74 1.46 9.73 -4.16
C GLU A 74 2.90 10.10 -4.61
N ALA A 75 3.82 10.06 -3.64
CA ALA A 75 5.21 10.51 -3.77
C ALA A 75 5.99 9.80 -4.91
N GLN A 76 5.60 8.58 -5.32
CA GLN A 76 6.24 7.85 -6.40
C GLN A 76 6.20 8.56 -7.76
N TYR A 77 5.31 9.54 -7.93
CA TYR A 77 5.20 10.31 -9.19
C TYR A 77 6.30 11.33 -9.40
N ALA A 78 7.07 11.69 -8.36
CA ALA A 78 8.24 12.56 -8.47
C ALA A 78 9.46 11.94 -7.78
N PRO A 79 10.13 10.97 -8.43
CA PRO A 79 11.20 10.19 -7.82
C PRO A 79 12.38 11.01 -7.30
N ASP A 80 12.72 12.11 -7.95
CA ASP A 80 13.87 12.93 -7.58
C ASP A 80 13.67 13.70 -6.27
N LEU A 81 12.40 13.88 -5.83
CA LEU A 81 12.10 14.44 -4.52
C LEU A 81 12.69 13.61 -3.36
N PHE A 82 12.83 12.30 -3.51
CA PHE A 82 13.38 11.45 -2.44
C PHE A 82 14.82 11.82 -2.11
N SER A 83 15.63 12.12 -3.13
CA SER A 83 17.00 12.58 -2.93
C SER A 83 17.05 13.97 -2.30
N MET A 84 16.16 14.86 -2.68
CA MET A 84 16.08 16.21 -2.08
C MET A 84 15.57 16.17 -0.63
N ILE A 85 14.61 15.30 -0.33
CA ILE A 85 14.13 15.06 1.04
C ILE A 85 15.25 14.47 1.90
N GLN A 86 16.09 13.58 1.35
CA GLN A 86 17.27 13.07 2.03
C GLN A 86 18.21 14.22 2.42
N VAL A 87 18.63 15.04 1.46
CA VAL A 87 19.54 16.16 1.70
C VAL A 87 18.96 17.13 2.74
N ALA A 88 17.71 17.54 2.56
CA ALA A 88 17.03 18.44 3.49
C ALA A 88 16.88 17.86 4.90
N SER A 89 16.68 16.55 5.02
CA SER A 89 16.60 15.86 6.32
C SER A 89 17.94 15.83 7.04
N ASP A 90 19.03 15.62 6.28
CA ASP A 90 20.40 15.60 6.84
C ASP A 90 20.86 16.98 7.28
N GLU A 91 20.59 18.02 6.48
CA GLU A 91 20.97 19.40 6.78
C GLU A 91 20.33 19.92 8.06
N ARG A 92 19.07 19.53 8.34
CA ARG A 92 18.34 20.03 9.52
C ARG A 92 18.51 19.18 10.76
N SER A 93 18.78 17.89 10.61
CA SER A 93 18.91 16.94 11.73
C SER A 93 17.69 16.91 12.67
N GLU A 94 16.50 17.28 12.16
CA GLU A 94 15.23 17.26 12.89
C GLU A 94 14.45 15.99 12.60
N GLN A 95 13.55 15.60 13.52
CA GLN A 95 12.68 14.45 13.35
C GLN A 95 11.29 14.90 12.87
N GLY A 96 10.54 14.00 12.20
CA GLY A 96 9.19 14.28 11.75
C GLY A 96 9.09 15.41 10.73
N GLN A 97 10.05 15.53 9.82
CA GLN A 97 10.05 16.62 8.83
C GLN A 97 9.08 16.34 7.69
N TYR A 98 9.01 15.07 7.24
CA TYR A 98 8.27 14.68 6.05
C TYR A 98 7.39 13.47 6.29
N VAL A 99 6.20 13.47 5.68
CA VAL A 99 5.32 12.32 5.59
C VAL A 99 5.11 12.01 4.11
N LEU A 100 5.49 10.81 3.69
CA LEU A 100 5.30 10.34 2.32
C LEU A 100 4.15 9.35 2.29
N SER A 101 3.25 9.43 1.33
CA SER A 101 2.26 8.39 1.10
C SER A 101 2.24 7.97 -0.36
N GLY A 102 1.83 6.73 -0.59
CA GLY A 102 1.69 6.18 -1.94
C GLY A 102 1.04 4.82 -1.95
N SER A 103 0.30 4.55 -3.02
CA SER A 103 -0.42 3.29 -3.22
C SER A 103 0.41 2.25 -3.96
N GLN A 104 1.37 2.68 -4.79
CA GLN A 104 2.26 1.79 -5.54
C GLN A 104 3.47 1.41 -4.69
N ASN A 105 3.30 0.38 -3.87
CA ASN A 105 4.29 -0.04 -2.87
C ASN A 105 5.66 -0.35 -3.48
N PHE A 106 5.70 -1.04 -4.63
CA PHE A 106 6.97 -1.46 -5.23
C PHE A 106 7.84 -0.29 -5.68
N LEU A 107 7.26 0.69 -6.41
CA LEU A 107 7.99 1.87 -6.88
C LEU A 107 8.41 2.75 -5.71
N LEU A 108 7.50 2.99 -4.78
CA LEU A 108 7.77 3.78 -3.57
C LEU A 108 8.88 3.15 -2.73
N LEU A 109 8.79 1.85 -2.42
CA LEU A 109 9.81 1.15 -1.64
C LEU A 109 11.18 1.12 -2.31
N LYS A 110 11.22 0.91 -3.63
CA LYS A 110 12.48 0.94 -4.38
C LYS A 110 13.19 2.30 -4.23
N ARG A 111 12.46 3.41 -4.33
CA ARG A 111 13.01 4.76 -4.18
C ARG A 111 13.42 5.06 -2.75
N ILE A 112 12.60 4.67 -1.79
CA ILE A 112 12.92 4.77 -0.36
C ILE A 112 14.23 4.04 -0.03
N GLN A 113 14.40 2.81 -0.51
CA GLN A 113 15.62 2.02 -0.28
C GLN A 113 16.86 2.66 -0.90
N GLN A 114 16.71 3.34 -2.03
CA GLN A 114 17.83 4.00 -2.72
C GLN A 114 18.27 5.29 -2.05
N SER A 115 17.33 6.11 -1.57
CA SER A 115 17.62 7.48 -1.13
C SER A 115 17.42 7.69 0.38
N LEU A 116 16.45 7.03 1.02
CA LEU A 116 16.07 7.31 2.40
C LEU A 116 16.45 6.21 3.41
N ALA A 117 17.34 5.29 3.04
CA ALA A 117 17.78 4.24 3.94
C ALA A 117 18.33 4.82 5.26
N GLY A 118 17.84 4.31 6.41
CA GLY A 118 18.21 4.80 7.74
C GLY A 118 17.50 6.09 8.20
N ARG A 119 16.78 6.80 7.32
CA ARG A 119 16.09 8.07 7.61
C ARG A 119 14.57 7.95 7.62
N VAL A 120 14.03 6.86 7.11
CA VAL A 120 12.60 6.66 6.95
C VAL A 120 12.11 5.49 7.79
N CYS A 121 10.97 5.64 8.45
CA CYS A 121 10.19 4.52 8.95
C CYS A 121 9.05 4.19 7.98
N LEU A 122 8.82 2.91 7.78
CA LEU A 122 7.76 2.39 6.93
C LEU A 122 6.57 1.99 7.79
N VAL A 123 5.40 2.55 7.48
CA VAL A 123 4.14 2.29 8.15
C VAL A 123 3.17 1.72 7.13
N LYS A 124 2.62 0.53 7.41
CA LYS A 124 1.71 -0.17 6.51
C LYS A 124 0.27 0.01 6.96
N LEU A 125 -0.52 0.80 6.21
CA LEU A 125 -1.94 1.01 6.47
C LEU A 125 -2.78 0.05 5.62
N LEU A 126 -3.25 -1.03 6.24
CA LEU A 126 -4.23 -1.93 5.65
C LEU A 126 -5.65 -1.35 5.75
N PRO A 127 -6.66 -1.90 5.06
CA PRO A 127 -8.07 -1.60 5.34
C PRO A 127 -8.41 -1.73 6.82
N PHE A 128 -9.62 -1.39 7.25
CA PHE A 128 -10.00 -1.49 8.66
C PHE A 128 -9.83 -2.92 9.19
N SER A 129 -9.28 -3.04 10.39
CA SER A 129 -9.43 -4.25 11.19
C SER A 129 -10.90 -4.39 11.63
N PHE A 130 -11.31 -5.59 12.06
CA PHE A 130 -12.65 -5.80 12.61
C PHE A 130 -12.96 -4.81 13.73
N GLN A 131 -12.01 -4.60 14.65
CA GLN A 131 -12.17 -3.66 15.77
C GLN A 131 -12.32 -2.19 15.31
N GLU A 132 -11.66 -1.79 14.24
CA GLU A 132 -11.82 -0.46 13.66
C GLU A 132 -13.16 -0.33 12.94
N ALA A 133 -13.59 -1.36 12.20
CA ALA A 133 -14.84 -1.41 11.50
C ALA A 133 -16.06 -1.38 12.46
N CYS A 134 -15.99 -2.05 13.60
CA CYS A 134 -17.01 -1.99 14.65
C CYS A 134 -17.25 -0.57 15.20
N LYS A 135 -16.29 0.34 15.06
CA LYS A 135 -16.49 1.75 15.44
C LYS A 135 -17.37 2.50 14.43
N ALA A 136 -17.43 2.02 13.19
CA ALA A 136 -18.30 2.57 12.16
C ALA A 136 -19.69 1.91 12.17
N ASP A 137 -19.74 0.63 12.51
CA ASP A 137 -20.97 -0.17 12.59
C ASP A 137 -20.93 -1.06 13.82
N GLN A 138 -21.68 -0.66 14.86
CA GLN A 138 -21.72 -1.40 16.13
C GLN A 138 -22.48 -2.74 16.03
N ALA A 139 -23.28 -2.93 15.00
CA ALA A 139 -24.00 -4.18 14.74
C ALA A 139 -23.19 -5.20 13.92
N LEU A 140 -21.95 -4.82 13.52
CA LEU A 140 -21.09 -5.64 12.68
C LEU A 140 -20.68 -6.93 13.39
N THR A 141 -20.98 -8.07 12.77
CA THR A 141 -20.52 -9.38 13.22
C THR A 141 -19.26 -9.80 12.49
N PRO A 142 -18.46 -10.74 13.03
CA PRO A 142 -17.30 -11.29 12.32
C PRO A 142 -17.66 -11.86 10.93
N ASP A 143 -18.79 -12.57 10.82
CA ASP A 143 -19.22 -13.17 9.55
C ASP A 143 -19.56 -12.08 8.51
N THR A 144 -20.29 -11.04 8.94
CA THR A 144 -20.60 -9.90 8.07
C THR A 144 -19.33 -9.16 7.67
N PHE A 145 -18.36 -9.00 8.59
CA PHE A 145 -17.08 -8.37 8.28
C PHE A 145 -16.26 -9.20 7.28
N MET A 146 -16.23 -10.52 7.41
CA MET A 146 -15.56 -11.40 6.45
C MET A 146 -16.17 -11.27 5.05
N LEU A 147 -17.49 -11.09 4.95
CA LEU A 147 -18.16 -10.89 3.67
C LEU A 147 -17.90 -9.52 3.05
N GLN A 148 -17.98 -8.44 3.84
CA GLN A 148 -17.90 -7.08 3.30
C GLN A 148 -16.49 -6.50 3.30
N GLY A 149 -15.56 -7.08 4.08
CA GLY A 149 -14.18 -6.60 4.18
C GLY A 149 -14.04 -5.28 4.94
N GLY A 150 -12.82 -4.75 4.95
CA GLY A 150 -12.44 -3.60 5.75
C GLY A 150 -12.20 -2.30 4.98
N TYR A 151 -12.59 -2.18 3.70
CA TYR A 151 -12.35 -0.94 2.94
C TYR A 151 -13.20 0.21 3.47
N PRO A 152 -12.59 1.36 3.86
CA PRO A 152 -13.31 2.49 4.45
C PRO A 152 -14.52 2.96 3.68
N ARG A 153 -14.42 2.99 2.34
CA ARG A 153 -15.50 3.47 1.46
C ARG A 153 -16.79 2.66 1.59
N ILE A 154 -16.71 1.37 1.89
CA ILE A 154 -17.89 0.52 2.09
C ILE A 154 -18.69 1.02 3.30
N TYR A 155 -18.01 1.42 4.35
CA TYR A 155 -18.62 1.94 5.59
C TYR A 155 -19.13 3.37 5.45
N ASP A 156 -18.43 4.21 4.66
CA ASP A 156 -18.79 5.61 4.47
C ASP A 156 -19.99 5.77 3.54
N THR A 157 -20.06 5.00 2.43
CA THR A 157 -21.07 5.18 1.38
C THR A 157 -22.19 4.17 1.41
N ARG A 158 -22.04 3.06 2.16
CA ARG A 158 -22.97 1.91 2.18
C ARG A 158 -23.31 1.37 0.78
N MET A 159 -22.35 1.48 -0.14
CA MET A 159 -22.52 1.03 -1.51
C MET A 159 -22.65 -0.51 -1.57
N PRO A 160 -23.40 -1.08 -2.54
CA PRO A 160 -23.47 -2.51 -2.73
C PRO A 160 -22.09 -3.14 -2.93
N LEU A 161 -21.79 -4.23 -2.23
CA LEU A 161 -20.47 -4.88 -2.21
C LEU A 161 -20.02 -5.32 -3.60
N ASN A 162 -20.94 -5.92 -4.37
CA ASN A 162 -20.64 -6.34 -5.74
C ASN A 162 -20.19 -5.16 -6.61
N LEU A 163 -20.84 -4.01 -6.47
CA LEU A 163 -20.48 -2.80 -7.21
C LEU A 163 -19.10 -2.26 -6.75
N PHE A 164 -18.85 -2.26 -5.44
CA PHE A 164 -17.55 -1.82 -4.91
C PHE A 164 -16.42 -2.70 -5.43
N PHE A 165 -16.52 -4.03 -5.25
CA PHE A 165 -15.43 -4.94 -5.61
C PHE A 165 -15.23 -5.07 -7.11
N SER A 166 -16.31 -5.07 -7.92
CA SER A 166 -16.21 -5.03 -9.39
C SER A 166 -15.40 -3.81 -9.85
N ASN A 167 -15.81 -2.60 -9.40
CA ASN A 167 -15.08 -1.37 -9.73
C ASN A 167 -13.65 -1.37 -9.19
N TYR A 168 -13.41 -1.95 -8.02
CA TYR A 168 -12.07 -2.03 -7.44
C TYR A 168 -11.14 -2.90 -8.31
N ILE A 169 -11.63 -4.04 -8.78
CA ILE A 169 -10.89 -4.94 -9.67
C ILE A 169 -10.60 -4.22 -10.99
N ASP A 170 -11.63 -3.68 -11.64
CA ASP A 170 -11.53 -3.08 -12.97
C ASP A 170 -10.66 -1.82 -12.99
N THR A 171 -10.71 -1.00 -11.94
CA THR A 171 -10.01 0.30 -11.95
C THR A 171 -8.64 0.28 -11.31
N TYR A 172 -8.39 -0.60 -10.35
CA TYR A 172 -7.13 -0.61 -9.59
C TYR A 172 -6.25 -1.80 -9.92
N ILE A 173 -6.80 -3.00 -9.90
CA ILE A 173 -6.01 -4.19 -10.14
C ILE A 173 -5.52 -4.18 -11.60
N GLU A 174 -6.40 -3.89 -12.53
CA GLU A 174 -6.02 -3.82 -13.94
C GLU A 174 -5.00 -2.72 -14.23
N ARG A 175 -5.17 -1.54 -13.64
CA ARG A 175 -4.22 -0.44 -13.82
C ARG A 175 -2.85 -0.77 -13.23
N ASP A 176 -2.82 -1.23 -11.98
CA ASP A 176 -1.56 -1.53 -11.29
C ASP A 176 -0.86 -2.74 -11.95
N VAL A 177 -1.63 -3.68 -12.50
CA VAL A 177 -1.12 -4.85 -13.21
C VAL A 177 -0.64 -4.50 -14.63
N SER A 178 -1.37 -3.64 -15.35
CA SER A 178 -1.00 -3.26 -16.72
C SER A 178 0.32 -2.49 -16.80
N GLU A 179 0.78 -1.89 -15.71
CA GLU A 179 2.12 -1.29 -15.61
C GLU A 179 3.24 -2.34 -15.59
N TYR A 180 2.92 -3.59 -15.24
CA TYR A 180 3.90 -4.68 -15.07
C TYR A 180 3.70 -5.85 -16.03
N LEU A 181 2.53 -5.97 -16.64
CA LEU A 181 2.18 -7.06 -17.53
C LEU A 181 1.82 -6.56 -18.93
N ASP A 182 2.21 -7.31 -19.96
CA ASP A 182 1.73 -7.10 -21.32
C ASP A 182 0.20 -7.32 -21.34
N VAL A 183 -0.53 -6.42 -22.01
CA VAL A 183 -2.02 -6.38 -22.11
C VAL A 183 -2.61 -7.74 -22.56
N ARG A 184 -1.85 -8.54 -23.30
CA ARG A 184 -2.26 -9.89 -23.74
C ARG A 184 -2.56 -10.86 -22.60
N ASN A 185 -2.07 -10.58 -21.39
CA ASN A 185 -2.19 -11.47 -20.23
C ASN A 185 -3.27 -11.02 -19.23
N LEU A 186 -4.03 -9.96 -19.51
CA LEU A 186 -4.98 -9.40 -18.54
C LEU A 186 -6.15 -10.35 -18.24
N ALA A 187 -6.67 -11.04 -19.27
CA ALA A 187 -7.74 -12.02 -19.10
C ALA A 187 -7.27 -13.22 -18.25
N ASP A 188 -6.06 -13.70 -18.49
CA ASP A 188 -5.48 -14.80 -17.70
C ASP A 188 -5.15 -14.33 -16.28
N PHE A 189 -4.75 -13.07 -16.09
CA PHE A 189 -4.56 -12.51 -14.76
C PHE A 189 -5.89 -12.42 -13.97
N ARG A 190 -7.01 -12.06 -14.62
CA ARG A 190 -8.34 -12.11 -13.97
C ARG A 190 -8.71 -13.54 -13.53
N ARG A 191 -8.47 -14.53 -14.39
CA ARG A 191 -8.66 -15.96 -14.04
C ARG A 191 -7.76 -16.35 -12.87
N PHE A 192 -6.49 -15.93 -12.89
CA PHE A 192 -5.55 -16.13 -11.79
C PHE A 192 -6.06 -15.54 -10.48
N LEU A 193 -6.57 -14.29 -10.49
CA LEU A 193 -7.15 -13.65 -9.31
C LEU A 193 -8.32 -14.47 -8.73
N THR A 194 -9.18 -15.00 -9.60
CA THR A 194 -10.29 -15.87 -9.20
C THR A 194 -9.78 -17.16 -8.55
N LEU A 195 -8.77 -17.81 -9.14
CA LEU A 195 -8.16 -19.03 -8.57
C LEU A 195 -7.51 -18.76 -7.22
N CYS A 196 -6.86 -17.61 -7.05
CA CYS A 196 -6.32 -17.18 -5.77
C CYS A 196 -7.42 -17.02 -4.72
N ALA A 197 -8.53 -16.37 -5.06
CA ALA A 197 -9.66 -16.20 -4.15
C ALA A 197 -10.27 -17.54 -3.72
N LEU A 198 -10.45 -18.48 -4.66
CA LEU A 198 -10.93 -19.84 -4.39
C LEU A 198 -9.94 -20.67 -3.54
N SER A 199 -8.65 -20.34 -3.60
CA SER A 199 -7.58 -20.99 -2.83
C SER A 199 -7.27 -20.30 -1.49
N SER A 200 -8.04 -19.30 -1.10
CA SER A 200 -7.82 -18.56 0.14
C SER A 200 -7.88 -19.50 1.37
N GLY A 201 -6.87 -19.42 2.23
CA GLY A 201 -6.70 -20.30 3.39
C GLY A 201 -6.11 -21.70 3.07
N ALA A 202 -5.93 -22.06 1.79
CA ALA A 202 -5.32 -23.30 1.37
C ALA A 202 -3.79 -23.18 1.18
N LEU A 203 -3.08 -24.30 1.18
CA LEU A 203 -1.66 -24.32 0.80
C LEU A 203 -1.51 -23.97 -0.69
N ILE A 204 -0.66 -22.99 -0.98
CA ILE A 204 -0.48 -22.52 -2.34
C ILE A 204 0.28 -23.56 -3.19
N ASN A 205 -0.23 -23.86 -4.38
CA ASN A 205 0.43 -24.71 -5.36
C ASN A 205 0.54 -23.99 -6.72
N TYR A 206 1.68 -23.35 -6.94
CA TYR A 206 1.95 -22.60 -8.16
C TYR A 206 1.87 -23.44 -9.43
N THR A 207 2.24 -24.72 -9.35
CA THR A 207 2.22 -25.63 -10.51
C THR A 207 0.78 -25.97 -10.91
N ASN A 208 -0.10 -26.24 -9.93
CA ASN A 208 -1.52 -26.51 -10.22
C ASN A 208 -2.18 -25.29 -10.85
N ILE A 209 -2.01 -24.11 -10.23
CA ILE A 209 -2.56 -22.85 -10.77
C ILE A 209 -2.04 -22.59 -12.19
N ALA A 210 -0.76 -22.84 -12.44
CA ALA A 210 -0.15 -22.67 -13.76
C ALA A 210 -0.76 -23.59 -14.80
N ASN A 211 -0.99 -24.87 -14.46
CA ASN A 211 -1.63 -25.85 -15.33
C ASN A 211 -3.07 -25.46 -15.68
N GLU A 212 -3.86 -24.99 -14.70
CA GLU A 212 -5.24 -24.55 -14.92
C GLU A 212 -5.35 -23.31 -15.82
N LEU A 213 -4.32 -22.44 -15.79
CA LEU A 213 -4.27 -21.23 -16.60
C LEU A 213 -3.58 -21.41 -17.95
N GLY A 214 -2.84 -22.52 -18.15
CA GLY A 214 -2.04 -22.72 -19.35
C GLY A 214 -0.79 -21.82 -19.42
N VAL A 215 -0.24 -21.42 -18.27
CA VAL A 215 0.94 -20.54 -18.16
C VAL A 215 2.08 -21.24 -17.41
N SER A 216 3.25 -20.61 -17.34
CA SER A 216 4.37 -21.17 -16.57
C SER A 216 4.21 -20.93 -15.07
N PRO A 217 4.72 -21.83 -14.18
CA PRO A 217 4.78 -21.57 -12.75
C PRO A 217 5.57 -20.30 -12.38
N ARG A 218 6.52 -19.89 -13.21
CA ARG A 218 7.26 -18.65 -13.06
C ARG A 218 6.35 -17.43 -13.25
N THR A 219 5.46 -17.49 -14.23
CA THR A 219 4.44 -16.47 -14.50
C THR A 219 3.51 -16.31 -13.29
N VAL A 220 3.01 -17.43 -12.76
CA VAL A 220 2.13 -17.43 -11.57
C VAL A 220 2.83 -16.83 -10.35
N LYS A 221 4.10 -17.15 -10.12
CA LYS A 221 4.89 -16.53 -9.04
C LYS A 221 5.06 -15.01 -9.22
N ALA A 222 5.32 -14.56 -10.45
CA ALA A 222 5.43 -13.14 -10.75
C ALA A 222 4.09 -12.42 -10.49
N TRP A 223 2.97 -13.00 -10.90
CA TRP A 223 1.65 -12.48 -10.65
C TRP A 223 1.29 -12.44 -9.17
N MET A 224 1.65 -13.48 -8.41
CA MET A 224 1.48 -13.49 -6.95
C MET A 224 2.27 -12.36 -6.29
N SER A 225 3.51 -12.11 -6.72
CA SER A 225 4.31 -11.01 -6.20
C SER A 225 3.67 -9.64 -6.46
N ILE A 226 2.93 -9.48 -7.57
CA ILE A 226 2.14 -8.26 -7.83
C ILE A 226 0.99 -8.15 -6.82
N LEU A 227 0.23 -9.23 -6.57
CA LEU A 227 -0.85 -9.22 -5.57
C LEU A 227 -0.33 -8.90 -4.17
N GLU A 228 0.82 -9.47 -3.78
CA GLU A 228 1.44 -9.20 -2.49
C GLU A 228 1.93 -7.74 -2.37
N SER A 229 2.60 -7.24 -3.40
CA SER A 229 3.09 -5.86 -3.41
C SER A 229 1.96 -4.82 -3.45
N SER A 230 0.81 -5.18 -4.02
CA SER A 230 -0.42 -4.37 -4.02
C SER A 230 -1.28 -4.57 -2.76
N TYR A 231 -0.85 -5.40 -1.82
CA TYR A 231 -1.59 -5.75 -0.59
C TYR A 231 -2.96 -6.40 -0.82
N ILE A 232 -3.15 -7.05 -1.96
CA ILE A 232 -4.38 -7.78 -2.29
C ILE A 232 -4.35 -9.18 -1.69
N ALA A 233 -3.17 -9.80 -1.67
CA ALA A 233 -2.93 -11.11 -1.07
C ALA A 233 -1.71 -11.06 -0.14
N PHE A 234 -1.58 -12.05 0.70
CA PHE A 234 -0.38 -12.28 1.50
C PHE A 234 -0.20 -13.77 1.77
N HIS A 235 1.04 -14.17 1.99
CA HIS A 235 1.35 -15.53 2.40
C HIS A 235 1.34 -15.66 3.92
N LEU A 236 0.51 -16.56 4.44
CA LEU A 236 0.56 -16.96 5.84
C LEU A 236 1.65 -18.05 6.00
N ILE A 237 2.79 -17.60 6.52
CA ILE A 237 3.94 -18.47 6.75
C ILE A 237 3.62 -19.47 7.87
N PRO A 238 3.91 -20.78 7.68
CA PRO A 238 3.63 -21.78 8.70
C PRO A 238 4.49 -21.56 9.94
N PHE A 239 3.90 -21.75 11.10
CA PHE A 239 4.63 -21.68 12.37
C PHE A 239 5.39 -22.97 12.62
N TYR A 240 6.70 -22.86 12.84
CA TYR A 240 7.58 -23.93 13.32
C TYR A 240 8.56 -23.36 14.34
N THR A 241 8.90 -24.13 15.37
CA THR A 241 9.98 -23.78 16.31
C THR A 241 11.37 -23.73 15.64
N ASN A 242 11.55 -24.49 14.55
CA ASN A 242 12.76 -24.46 13.73
C ASN A 242 12.61 -23.43 12.60
N ALA A 243 13.36 -22.33 12.69
CA ALA A 243 13.34 -21.22 11.71
C ALA A 243 13.56 -21.68 10.24
N ARG A 244 14.44 -22.68 10.01
CA ARG A 244 14.68 -23.21 8.66
C ARG A 244 13.41 -23.85 8.08
N LYS A 245 12.61 -24.55 8.88
CA LYS A 245 11.34 -25.15 8.43
C LYS A 245 10.31 -24.07 8.08
N GLN A 246 10.28 -22.93 8.77
CA GLN A 246 9.39 -21.82 8.42
C GLN A 246 9.64 -21.29 7.00
N VAL A 247 10.92 -21.19 6.60
CA VAL A 247 11.30 -20.64 5.28
C VAL A 247 11.06 -21.62 4.13
N VAL A 248 11.21 -22.95 4.39
CA VAL A 248 11.20 -23.98 3.34
C VAL A 248 9.81 -24.55 3.08
N LYS A 249 8.91 -24.49 4.07
CA LYS A 249 7.57 -25.08 3.95
C LYS A 249 6.60 -24.19 3.21
N THR A 250 5.68 -24.80 2.47
CA THR A 250 4.67 -24.11 1.67
C THR A 250 3.75 -23.26 2.55
N PRO A 251 3.61 -21.96 2.28
CA PRO A 251 2.67 -21.10 3.01
C PRO A 251 1.22 -21.35 2.56
N LYS A 252 0.27 -20.81 3.32
CA LYS A 252 -1.10 -20.61 2.86
C LYS A 252 -1.24 -19.26 2.16
N LEU A 253 -2.16 -19.22 1.21
CA LEU A 253 -2.60 -17.97 0.59
C LEU A 253 -3.62 -17.28 1.48
#